data_a0cc7ebb8456261c8f91b10412b23832
#
_entry.id   a0cc7ebb8456261c8f91b10412b23832
#
_cell.length_a   1.000
_cell.length_b   1.000
_cell.length_c   1.000
_cell.angle_alpha   90.00
_cell.angle_beta   90.00
_cell.angle_gamma   90.00
#
_symmetry.space_group_name_H-M   'P 1'
#
loop_
_entity.id
_entity.type
_entity.pdbx_description
1 polymer ?
#
loop_
_entity_poly.entity_id
_entity_poly.type
_entity_poly.pdbx_seq_one_letter_code
_entity_poly.pdbx_strand_id
1 'polypeptide(L)'
;MDRKLSEQSTAVLGMDLHSFTYLDNHAAVLHDIQLDVHPGSLTVIAGHSGSGKSTIGAILAGLLPRHGMDELIGSIKVDETQIEFSSSSTPRIDVAQWAKHVGLLPQDSGHYLSGIRGTVAEELAFCLENAGMPREQMLQRVNDLAQKLYLEHLLERHPQQLSGGQERLVALASLAMSEPDVLVLDEPLAGLDKRATQVVSAMIDLLRANGTALVVLVDSVGIWAEDADDLWRLNQGTLHRVSAAELLQRTAPSLHHRPVAIDAQILLELDTVQLSYPGSSGPAVRNVNLQLRAGECLGLAGANGSGKTTVLKAIAGLLKPNAGTLTLSGESGLLLQNSSDQLFERTVLREVSFGIPKKSSGRDRVPEVLAQLGLESYAQTHPYELPASARRLVALATVLIHEPQILLLDEPTEALDEAGEAVLQEVIASVLDRGGAVALSTHDETFMNRVTRRVIQIGQS
;
A
#
# COMPACT_ATOMS: atom_id res chain seq x y z
N MET A 1 -14.17 -9.14 -36.22
CA MET A 1 -15.63 -8.98 -36.10
C MET A 1 -15.83 -7.73 -35.22
N ASP A 2 -16.11 -6.63 -35.91
CA ASP A 2 -16.08 -5.27 -35.39
C ASP A 2 -17.09 -5.09 -34.28
N ARG A 3 -16.62 -4.79 -33.05
CA ARG A 3 -17.48 -4.18 -32.02
C ARG A 3 -17.72 -2.74 -32.42
N LYS A 4 -18.92 -2.49 -32.90
CA LYS A 4 -19.45 -1.16 -33.20
C LYS A 4 -19.13 -0.20 -32.05
N LEU A 5 -18.41 0.86 -32.39
CA LEU A 5 -18.47 2.14 -31.71
C LEU A 5 -19.94 2.60 -31.73
N SER A 6 -20.63 2.41 -30.62
CA SER A 6 -22.00 2.87 -30.46
C SER A 6 -22.10 3.69 -29.16
N GLU A 7 -22.51 4.91 -29.34
CA GLU A 7 -23.00 5.87 -28.35
C GLU A 7 -21.94 6.32 -27.32
N GLN A 8 -21.47 7.53 -27.48
CA GLN A 8 -20.70 8.28 -26.48
C GLN A 8 -21.58 8.38 -25.23
N SER A 9 -21.43 7.44 -24.30
CA SER A 9 -21.97 7.57 -22.95
C SER A 9 -21.37 8.84 -22.36
N THR A 10 -22.22 9.75 -21.93
CA THR A 10 -21.78 10.98 -21.25
C THR A 10 -20.97 10.60 -20.02
N ALA A 11 -19.83 11.26 -19.79
CA ALA A 11 -19.03 11.03 -18.59
C ALA A 11 -19.85 11.35 -17.34
N VAL A 12 -19.82 10.44 -16.35
CA VAL A 12 -20.49 10.59 -15.06
C VAL A 12 -19.67 11.46 -14.11
N LEU A 13 -18.34 11.49 -14.29
CA LEU A 13 -17.42 12.35 -13.56
C LEU A 13 -16.37 12.88 -14.56
N GLY A 14 -16.08 14.18 -14.50
CA GLY A 14 -15.08 14.84 -15.34
C GLY A 14 -14.21 15.79 -14.54
N MET A 15 -12.94 15.88 -14.90
CA MET A 15 -11.99 16.85 -14.38
C MET A 15 -11.19 17.46 -15.52
N ASP A 16 -11.19 18.80 -15.61
CA ASP A 16 -10.32 19.59 -16.48
C ASP A 16 -9.54 20.56 -15.60
N LEU A 17 -8.30 20.18 -15.28
CA LEU A 17 -7.45 20.84 -14.32
C LEU A 17 -6.24 21.48 -15.01
N HIS A 18 -6.13 22.82 -14.94
CA HIS A 18 -4.91 23.53 -15.35
C HIS A 18 -3.83 23.43 -14.28
N SER A 19 -4.18 23.64 -13.00
CA SER A 19 -3.23 23.49 -11.91
C SER A 19 -3.92 23.28 -10.57
N PHE A 20 -3.20 22.59 -9.67
CA PHE A 20 -3.55 22.49 -8.24
C PHE A 20 -2.31 22.72 -7.36
N THR A 21 -2.46 23.61 -6.38
CA THR A 21 -1.39 23.98 -5.43
C THR A 21 -1.93 23.96 -4.00
N TYR A 22 -1.23 23.27 -3.11
CA TYR A 22 -1.51 23.35 -1.66
C TYR A 22 -1.00 24.68 -1.09
N LEU A 23 -1.66 25.20 -0.05
CA LEU A 23 -1.30 26.47 0.61
C LEU A 23 0.19 26.58 0.96
N ASP A 24 0.77 25.48 1.46
CA ASP A 24 2.16 25.46 1.94
C ASP A 24 3.18 25.19 0.82
N ASN A 25 2.73 24.98 -0.42
CA ASN A 25 3.60 24.71 -1.56
C ASN A 25 3.73 25.94 -2.47
N HIS A 26 4.96 26.19 -2.95
CA HIS A 26 5.24 27.24 -3.92
C HIS A 26 5.09 26.77 -5.39
N ALA A 27 4.90 25.49 -5.62
CA ALA A 27 4.76 24.90 -6.96
C ALA A 27 3.48 24.06 -7.04
N ALA A 28 2.88 24.01 -8.21
CA ALA A 28 1.74 23.17 -8.49
C ALA A 28 2.13 21.69 -8.34
N VAL A 29 1.27 20.92 -7.65
CA VAL A 29 1.42 19.47 -7.48
C VAL A 29 0.84 18.72 -8.67
N LEU A 30 -0.22 19.27 -9.28
CA LEU A 30 -0.88 18.74 -10.47
C LEU A 30 -1.03 19.85 -11.51
N HIS A 31 -0.89 19.51 -12.80
CA HIS A 31 -1.07 20.44 -13.90
C HIS A 31 -1.47 19.72 -15.19
N ASP A 32 -2.27 20.41 -16.00
CA ASP A 32 -2.73 19.98 -17.31
C ASP A 32 -3.33 18.57 -17.33
N ILE A 33 -4.32 18.32 -16.44
CA ILE A 33 -5.00 17.04 -16.33
C ILE A 33 -6.40 17.12 -16.92
N GLN A 34 -6.69 16.22 -17.86
CA GLN A 34 -8.03 15.97 -18.37
C GLN A 34 -8.38 14.50 -18.11
N LEU A 35 -9.51 14.27 -17.43
CA LEU A 35 -9.99 12.96 -17.08
C LEU A 35 -11.51 12.89 -17.18
N ASP A 36 -12.01 11.96 -17.98
CA ASP A 36 -13.41 11.61 -18.08
C ASP A 36 -13.64 10.17 -17.62
N VAL A 37 -14.60 9.97 -16.73
CA VAL A 37 -14.96 8.67 -16.16
C VAL A 37 -16.35 8.31 -16.62
N HIS A 38 -16.52 7.12 -17.20
CA HIS A 38 -17.78 6.67 -17.77
C HIS A 38 -18.48 5.65 -16.86
N PRO A 39 -19.84 5.58 -16.89
CA PRO A 39 -20.57 4.61 -16.08
C PRO A 39 -20.10 3.17 -16.31
N GLY A 40 -19.86 2.43 -15.22
CA GLY A 40 -19.41 1.04 -15.26
C GLY A 40 -17.98 0.83 -15.79
N SER A 41 -17.21 1.90 -16.07
CA SER A 41 -15.83 1.77 -16.49
C SER A 41 -14.88 1.56 -15.31
N LEU A 42 -13.73 0.95 -15.59
CA LEU A 42 -12.60 0.85 -14.69
C LEU A 42 -11.44 1.71 -15.23
N THR A 43 -11.23 2.85 -14.59
CA THR A 43 -10.11 3.76 -14.86
C THR A 43 -9.01 3.51 -13.84
N VAL A 44 -7.81 3.18 -14.29
CA VAL A 44 -6.65 2.95 -13.42
C VAL A 44 -5.62 4.06 -13.62
N ILE A 45 -5.23 4.71 -12.51
CA ILE A 45 -4.20 5.74 -12.50
C ILE A 45 -3.00 5.21 -11.72
N ALA A 46 -1.94 4.89 -12.44
CA ALA A 46 -0.68 4.43 -11.86
C ALA A 46 0.32 5.58 -11.74
N GLY A 47 1.12 5.58 -10.67
CA GLY A 47 2.18 6.57 -10.48
C GLY A 47 2.97 6.28 -9.22
N HIS A 48 4.21 6.73 -9.14
CA HIS A 48 5.04 6.54 -7.95
C HIS A 48 4.47 7.26 -6.71
N SER A 49 4.92 6.87 -5.54
CA SER A 49 4.55 7.52 -4.27
C SER A 49 4.90 9.01 -4.31
N GLY A 50 3.98 9.86 -3.88
CA GLY A 50 4.14 11.32 -3.95
C GLY A 50 3.90 11.95 -5.32
N SER A 51 3.48 11.21 -6.35
CA SER A 51 3.16 11.76 -7.68
C SER A 51 1.89 12.62 -7.73
N GLY A 52 1.04 12.57 -6.70
CA GLY A 52 -0.22 13.32 -6.63
C GLY A 52 -1.49 12.48 -6.82
N LYS A 53 -1.41 11.13 -6.83
CA LYS A 53 -2.58 10.24 -6.97
C LYS A 53 -3.66 10.51 -5.94
N SER A 54 -3.31 10.50 -4.65
CA SER A 54 -4.26 10.76 -3.57
C SER A 54 -4.84 12.18 -3.65
N THR A 55 -4.07 13.14 -4.20
CA THR A 55 -4.56 14.49 -4.48
C THR A 55 -5.63 14.46 -5.58
N ILE A 56 -5.40 13.73 -6.67
CA ILE A 56 -6.43 13.50 -7.70
C ILE A 56 -7.67 12.88 -7.07
N GLY A 57 -7.51 11.81 -6.29
CA GLY A 57 -8.63 11.15 -5.60
C GLY A 57 -9.43 12.09 -4.72
N ALA A 58 -8.76 12.94 -3.96
CA ALA A 58 -9.41 13.92 -3.08
C ALA A 58 -10.13 15.03 -3.86
N ILE A 59 -9.59 15.46 -5.03
CA ILE A 59 -10.25 16.42 -5.91
C ILE A 59 -11.52 15.78 -6.51
N LEU A 60 -11.42 14.56 -7.05
CA LEU A 60 -12.57 13.84 -7.62
C LEU A 60 -13.68 13.62 -6.58
N ALA A 61 -13.31 13.35 -5.33
CA ALA A 61 -14.25 13.19 -4.22
C ALA A 61 -14.81 14.51 -3.66
N GLY A 62 -14.41 15.65 -4.21
CA GLY A 62 -14.86 16.97 -3.74
C GLY A 62 -14.32 17.40 -2.38
N LEU A 63 -13.25 16.74 -1.88
CA LEU A 63 -12.58 17.08 -0.63
C LEU A 63 -11.52 18.17 -0.80
N LEU A 64 -11.06 18.40 -2.03
CA LEU A 64 -10.16 19.47 -2.44
C LEU A 64 -10.78 20.25 -3.60
N PRO A 65 -10.51 21.56 -3.72
CA PRO A 65 -9.67 22.38 -2.85
C PRO A 65 -10.35 22.73 -1.52
N ARG A 66 -9.57 22.85 -0.46
CA ARG A 66 -10.07 23.38 0.81
C ARG A 66 -10.22 24.88 0.70
N HIS A 67 -11.42 25.37 0.95
CA HIS A 67 -11.75 26.78 0.77
C HIS A 67 -10.82 27.71 1.56
N GLY A 68 -10.19 28.68 0.86
CA GLY A 68 -9.26 29.64 1.42
C GLY A 68 -7.89 29.07 1.81
N MET A 69 -7.60 27.79 1.48
CA MET A 69 -6.33 27.15 1.76
C MET A 69 -5.62 26.70 0.49
N ASP A 70 -6.30 26.04 -0.43
CA ASP A 70 -5.69 25.47 -1.63
C ASP A 70 -6.14 26.26 -2.87
N GLU A 71 -5.30 26.28 -3.91
CA GLU A 71 -5.64 26.89 -5.20
C GLU A 71 -5.85 25.80 -6.25
N LEU A 72 -7.04 25.79 -6.84
CA LEU A 72 -7.39 24.98 -8.00
C LEU A 72 -7.79 25.92 -9.13
N ILE A 73 -7.24 25.72 -10.32
CA ILE A 73 -7.62 26.40 -11.55
C ILE A 73 -8.09 25.34 -12.54
N GLY A 74 -9.36 25.40 -12.92
CA GLY A 74 -9.98 24.39 -13.79
C GLY A 74 -11.42 24.13 -13.44
N SER A 75 -11.94 22.97 -13.80
CA SER A 75 -13.31 22.55 -13.47
C SER A 75 -13.38 21.09 -13.07
N ILE A 76 -14.37 20.78 -12.21
CA ILE A 76 -14.78 19.41 -11.91
C ILE A 76 -16.29 19.29 -12.19
N LYS A 77 -16.67 18.14 -12.72
CA LYS A 77 -18.07 17.88 -13.09
C LYS A 77 -18.49 16.52 -12.53
N VAL A 78 -19.67 16.45 -11.93
CA VAL A 78 -20.33 15.20 -11.58
C VAL A 78 -21.78 15.28 -12.03
N ASP A 79 -22.23 14.31 -12.81
CA ASP A 79 -23.53 14.31 -13.45
C ASP A 79 -23.77 15.63 -14.22
N GLU A 80 -24.82 16.38 -13.92
CA GLU A 80 -25.12 17.70 -14.53
C GLU A 80 -24.45 18.86 -13.80
N THR A 81 -23.83 18.64 -12.64
CA THR A 81 -23.23 19.69 -11.80
C THR A 81 -21.78 19.92 -12.19
N GLN A 82 -21.47 21.10 -12.73
CA GLN A 82 -20.11 21.55 -13.01
C GLN A 82 -19.73 22.71 -12.10
N ILE A 83 -18.52 22.65 -11.54
CA ILE A 83 -17.95 23.68 -10.67
C ILE A 83 -16.67 24.21 -11.31
N GLU A 84 -16.64 25.52 -11.57
CA GLU A 84 -15.49 26.21 -12.15
C GLU A 84 -14.69 26.90 -11.05
N PHE A 85 -13.38 26.73 -11.09
CA PHE A 85 -12.41 27.31 -10.17
C PHE A 85 -11.43 28.20 -10.93
N SER A 86 -11.08 29.33 -10.33
CA SER A 86 -10.09 30.26 -10.89
C SER A 86 -9.29 30.93 -9.76
N SER A 87 -8.20 31.61 -10.10
CA SER A 87 -7.41 32.38 -9.13
C SER A 87 -8.21 33.46 -8.39
N SER A 88 -9.34 33.92 -8.99
CA SER A 88 -10.22 34.93 -8.39
C SER A 88 -11.48 34.35 -7.74
N SER A 89 -11.77 33.07 -7.95
CA SER A 89 -13.00 32.40 -7.46
C SER A 89 -12.73 30.96 -7.08
N THR A 90 -12.84 30.67 -5.78
CA THR A 90 -12.77 29.31 -5.23
C THR A 90 -14.15 28.99 -4.63
N PRO A 91 -15.10 28.48 -5.42
CA PRO A 91 -16.42 28.11 -4.93
C PRO A 91 -16.31 26.99 -3.89
N ARG A 92 -17.23 26.98 -2.95
CA ARG A 92 -17.28 25.93 -1.92
C ARG A 92 -18.05 24.72 -2.48
N ILE A 93 -17.43 23.57 -2.44
CA ILE A 93 -18.09 22.29 -2.75
C ILE A 93 -19.03 21.92 -1.59
N ASP A 94 -20.28 21.60 -1.89
CA ASP A 94 -21.15 20.91 -0.93
C ASP A 94 -20.79 19.44 -0.89
N VAL A 95 -19.86 19.10 0.03
CA VAL A 95 -19.34 17.74 0.17
C VAL A 95 -20.46 16.73 0.45
N ALA A 96 -21.53 17.11 1.16
CA ALA A 96 -22.62 16.20 1.47
C ALA A 96 -23.46 15.85 0.23
N GLN A 97 -23.64 16.80 -0.69
CA GLN A 97 -24.29 16.53 -1.97
C GLN A 97 -23.35 15.77 -2.91
N TRP A 98 -22.07 16.17 -2.97
CA TRP A 98 -21.06 15.51 -3.81
C TRP A 98 -20.87 14.04 -3.45
N ALA A 99 -20.82 13.72 -2.15
CA ALA A 99 -20.67 12.36 -1.64
C ALA A 99 -21.83 11.40 -1.97
N LYS A 100 -22.96 11.90 -2.47
CA LYS A 100 -24.02 11.03 -3.00
C LYS A 100 -23.65 10.41 -4.34
N HIS A 101 -22.77 11.07 -5.08
CA HIS A 101 -22.33 10.67 -6.42
C HIS A 101 -20.94 10.03 -6.40
N VAL A 102 -20.03 10.54 -5.57
CA VAL A 102 -18.62 10.09 -5.55
C VAL A 102 -18.22 9.65 -4.16
N GLY A 103 -17.89 8.36 -4.01
CA GLY A 103 -17.31 7.79 -2.80
C GLY A 103 -15.78 7.70 -2.92
N LEU A 104 -15.05 7.90 -1.82
CA LEU A 104 -13.61 7.73 -1.74
C LEU A 104 -13.23 6.71 -0.66
N LEU A 105 -12.55 5.62 -1.05
CA LEU A 105 -11.84 4.74 -0.13
C LEU A 105 -10.39 5.22 -0.04
N PRO A 106 -9.95 5.76 1.11
CA PRO A 106 -8.56 6.18 1.28
C PRO A 106 -7.63 4.97 1.45
N GLN A 107 -6.33 5.19 1.26
CA GLN A 107 -5.28 4.17 1.43
C GLN A 107 -5.35 3.51 2.81
N ASP A 108 -5.56 4.29 3.88
CA ASP A 108 -5.82 3.80 5.24
C ASP A 108 -7.33 3.68 5.47
N SER A 109 -7.86 2.47 5.22
CA SER A 109 -9.29 2.18 5.35
C SER A 109 -9.82 2.24 6.80
N GLY A 110 -8.95 2.11 7.81
CA GLY A 110 -9.32 2.23 9.22
C GLY A 110 -9.84 3.61 9.58
N HIS A 111 -9.32 4.63 8.92
CA HIS A 111 -9.78 6.01 9.09
C HIS A 111 -11.13 6.30 8.40
N TYR A 112 -11.60 5.40 7.54
CA TYR A 112 -12.92 5.54 6.90
C TYR A 112 -14.06 5.12 7.81
N LEU A 113 -13.87 4.07 8.63
CA LEU A 113 -14.89 3.59 9.56
C LEU A 113 -15.14 4.64 10.66
N SER A 114 -16.41 4.81 11.04
CA SER A 114 -16.81 5.86 11.99
C SER A 114 -16.14 5.73 13.36
N GLY A 115 -15.78 4.51 13.77
CA GLY A 115 -15.19 4.18 15.07
C GLY A 115 -16.14 4.33 16.26
N ILE A 116 -17.40 4.74 16.03
CA ILE A 116 -18.40 4.97 17.10
C ILE A 116 -19.47 3.89 17.16
N ARG A 117 -19.50 2.97 16.19
CA ARG A 117 -20.49 1.89 16.11
C ARG A 117 -19.97 0.62 16.77
N GLY A 118 -20.87 -0.09 17.45
CA GLY A 118 -20.55 -1.30 18.20
C GLY A 118 -20.44 -2.55 17.33
N THR A 119 -21.10 -2.54 16.16
CA THR A 119 -21.12 -3.68 15.24
C THR A 119 -20.91 -3.24 13.79
N VAL A 120 -20.46 -4.17 12.95
CA VAL A 120 -20.34 -3.96 11.49
C VAL A 120 -21.70 -3.65 10.88
N ALA A 121 -22.79 -4.28 11.35
CA ALA A 121 -24.13 -3.98 10.86
C ALA A 121 -24.52 -2.52 11.09
N GLU A 122 -24.21 -1.96 12.26
CA GLU A 122 -24.45 -0.56 12.58
C GLU A 122 -23.54 0.38 11.77
N GLU A 123 -22.28 -0.02 11.49
CA GLU A 123 -21.36 0.72 10.66
C GLU A 123 -21.85 0.81 9.21
N LEU A 124 -22.33 -0.31 8.63
CA LEU A 124 -22.94 -0.34 7.31
C LEU A 124 -24.22 0.52 7.23
N ALA A 125 -25.04 0.51 8.30
CA ALA A 125 -26.28 1.29 8.34
C ALA A 125 -26.04 2.80 8.51
N PHE A 126 -24.84 3.23 8.89
CA PHE A 126 -24.57 4.61 9.31
C PHE A 126 -24.90 5.67 8.26
N CYS A 127 -24.54 5.43 6.98
CA CYS A 127 -24.86 6.36 5.89
C CYS A 127 -26.39 6.42 5.62
N LEU A 128 -27.09 5.29 5.74
CA LEU A 128 -28.54 5.20 5.55
C LEU A 128 -29.31 5.92 6.69
N GLU A 129 -28.79 5.81 7.91
CA GLU A 129 -29.33 6.54 9.07
C GLU A 129 -29.20 8.05 8.86
N ASN A 130 -28.03 8.52 8.41
CA ASN A 130 -27.81 9.94 8.07
C ASN A 130 -28.71 10.43 6.93
N ALA A 131 -29.09 9.54 6.00
CA ALA A 131 -30.05 9.83 4.95
C ALA A 131 -31.51 9.79 5.43
N GLY A 132 -31.77 9.48 6.71
CA GLY A 132 -33.11 9.41 7.30
C GLY A 132 -33.93 8.20 6.85
N MET A 133 -33.28 7.11 6.44
CA MET A 133 -33.97 5.89 6.01
C MET A 133 -34.69 5.21 7.20
N PRO A 134 -35.94 4.71 7.03
CA PRO A 134 -36.63 3.94 8.07
C PRO A 134 -35.85 2.69 8.47
N ARG A 135 -35.84 2.38 9.79
CA ARG A 135 -35.05 1.28 10.37
C ARG A 135 -35.29 -0.08 9.67
N GLU A 136 -36.52 -0.40 9.33
CA GLU A 136 -36.82 -1.67 8.68
C GLU A 136 -36.18 -1.80 7.30
N GLN A 137 -36.20 -0.71 6.53
CA GLN A 137 -35.53 -0.65 5.23
C GLN A 137 -34.01 -0.69 5.35
N MET A 138 -33.43 -0.01 6.38
CA MET A 138 -32.00 -0.09 6.66
C MET A 138 -31.56 -1.53 6.95
N LEU A 139 -32.27 -2.23 7.84
CA LEU A 139 -31.96 -3.63 8.17
C LEU A 139 -32.03 -4.54 6.96
N GLN A 140 -33.06 -4.38 6.14
CA GLN A 140 -33.18 -5.15 4.90
C GLN A 140 -32.00 -4.88 3.97
N ARG A 141 -31.66 -3.62 3.75
CA ARG A 141 -30.58 -3.21 2.85
C ARG A 141 -29.20 -3.67 3.31
N VAL A 142 -28.92 -3.59 4.63
CA VAL A 142 -27.70 -4.12 5.24
C VAL A 142 -27.58 -5.64 5.03
N ASN A 143 -28.68 -6.39 5.28
CA ASN A 143 -28.68 -7.82 5.08
C ASN A 143 -28.51 -8.22 3.60
N ASP A 144 -29.20 -7.53 2.69
CA ASP A 144 -29.12 -7.77 1.25
C ASP A 144 -27.70 -7.55 0.72
N LEU A 145 -27.05 -6.45 1.15
CA LEU A 145 -25.66 -6.17 0.77
C LEU A 145 -24.70 -7.18 1.40
N ALA A 146 -24.85 -7.47 2.71
CA ALA A 146 -24.01 -8.43 3.40
C ALA A 146 -24.07 -9.81 2.74
N GLN A 147 -25.25 -10.27 2.33
CA GLN A 147 -25.43 -11.52 1.62
C GLN A 147 -24.74 -11.50 0.25
N LYS A 148 -24.90 -10.42 -0.53
CA LYS A 148 -24.24 -10.27 -1.83
C LYS A 148 -22.72 -10.29 -1.74
N LEU A 149 -22.17 -9.78 -0.64
CA LEU A 149 -20.74 -9.62 -0.42
C LEU A 149 -20.14 -10.68 0.52
N TYR A 150 -20.96 -11.67 0.93
CA TYR A 150 -20.56 -12.74 1.87
C TYR A 150 -20.01 -12.22 3.21
N LEU A 151 -20.59 -11.13 3.72
CA LEU A 151 -20.16 -10.45 4.95
C LEU A 151 -21.03 -10.82 6.17
N GLU A 152 -22.05 -11.70 6.04
CA GLU A 152 -23.00 -12.01 7.11
C GLU A 152 -22.31 -12.45 8.41
N HIS A 153 -21.18 -13.15 8.29
CA HIS A 153 -20.38 -13.65 9.41
C HIS A 153 -19.63 -12.53 10.19
N LEU A 154 -19.60 -11.31 9.64
CA LEU A 154 -18.95 -10.15 10.25
C LEU A 154 -19.96 -9.20 10.91
N LEU A 155 -21.25 -9.25 10.59
CA LEU A 155 -22.24 -8.25 10.97
C LEU A 155 -22.29 -7.97 12.48
N GLU A 156 -22.16 -8.99 13.32
CA GLU A 156 -22.19 -8.88 14.78
C GLU A 156 -20.81 -8.57 15.41
N ARG A 157 -19.74 -8.49 14.58
CA ARG A 157 -18.41 -8.19 15.11
C ARG A 157 -18.24 -6.70 15.37
N HIS A 158 -17.40 -6.38 16.36
CA HIS A 158 -16.96 -5.02 16.58
C HIS A 158 -15.97 -4.59 15.51
N PRO A 159 -16.10 -3.40 14.86
CA PRO A 159 -15.21 -2.97 13.79
C PRO A 159 -13.71 -3.00 14.17
N GLN A 160 -13.36 -2.65 15.40
CA GLN A 160 -11.97 -2.69 15.91
C GLN A 160 -11.39 -4.10 16.09
N GLN A 161 -12.17 -5.15 15.92
CA GLN A 161 -11.73 -6.56 16.02
C GLN A 161 -11.55 -7.21 14.64
N LEU A 162 -11.71 -6.44 13.59
CA LEU A 162 -11.53 -6.90 12.22
C LEU A 162 -10.04 -7.01 11.89
N SER A 163 -9.68 -7.98 11.03
CA SER A 163 -8.37 -7.97 10.38
C SER A 163 -8.33 -6.86 9.32
N GLY A 164 -7.14 -6.38 8.94
CA GLY A 164 -7.01 -5.31 7.94
C GLY A 164 -7.76 -5.59 6.63
N GLY A 165 -7.76 -6.84 6.14
CA GLY A 165 -8.57 -7.24 4.98
C GLY A 165 -10.07 -7.17 5.22
N GLN A 166 -10.55 -7.60 6.41
CA GLN A 166 -11.96 -7.50 6.79
C GLN A 166 -12.40 -6.04 6.99
N GLU A 167 -11.54 -5.23 7.57
CA GLU A 167 -11.76 -3.79 7.74
C GLU A 167 -11.94 -3.09 6.40
N ARG A 168 -11.05 -3.39 5.42
CA ARG A 168 -11.15 -2.85 4.07
C ARG A 168 -12.42 -3.29 3.34
N LEU A 169 -12.83 -4.54 3.49
CA LEU A 169 -14.10 -5.04 2.96
C LEU A 169 -15.30 -4.30 3.56
N VAL A 170 -15.31 -4.09 4.87
CA VAL A 170 -16.40 -3.38 5.54
C VAL A 170 -16.42 -1.90 5.12
N ALA A 171 -15.24 -1.25 4.98
CA ALA A 171 -15.16 0.13 4.50
C ALA A 171 -15.69 0.26 3.06
N LEU A 172 -15.32 -0.66 2.17
CA LEU A 172 -15.81 -0.68 0.79
C LEU A 172 -17.33 -0.99 0.75
N ALA A 173 -17.82 -1.90 1.61
CA ALA A 173 -19.25 -2.17 1.74
C ALA A 173 -20.03 -0.96 2.26
N SER A 174 -19.47 -0.21 3.23
CA SER A 174 -20.07 1.04 3.72
C SER A 174 -20.18 2.10 2.63
N LEU A 175 -19.16 2.22 1.77
CA LEU A 175 -19.22 3.08 0.59
C LEU A 175 -20.30 2.64 -0.40
N ALA A 176 -20.36 1.34 -0.69
CA ALA A 176 -21.33 0.77 -1.61
C ALA A 176 -22.79 0.92 -1.12
N MET A 177 -22.99 1.06 0.21
CA MET A 177 -24.32 1.23 0.81
C MET A 177 -25.02 2.51 0.35
N SER A 178 -24.27 3.57 0.03
CA SER A 178 -24.80 4.82 -0.51
C SER A 178 -25.10 4.78 -2.00
N GLU A 179 -24.75 3.68 -2.71
CA GLU A 179 -24.90 3.48 -4.16
C GLU A 179 -24.36 4.66 -4.98
N PRO A 180 -23.10 5.06 -4.81
CA PRO A 180 -22.54 6.18 -5.54
C PRO A 180 -22.36 5.83 -7.03
N ASP A 181 -22.43 6.84 -7.90
CA ASP A 181 -22.20 6.68 -9.33
C ASP A 181 -20.73 6.33 -9.62
N VAL A 182 -19.81 6.86 -8.81
CA VAL A 182 -18.36 6.68 -8.93
C VAL A 182 -17.74 6.29 -7.58
N LEU A 183 -16.85 5.32 -7.59
CA LEU A 183 -15.95 5.00 -6.46
C LEU A 183 -14.51 5.26 -6.82
N VAL A 184 -13.86 6.10 -6.05
CA VAL A 184 -12.42 6.34 -6.08
C VAL A 184 -11.76 5.48 -5.01
N LEU A 185 -10.83 4.61 -5.40
CA LEU A 185 -10.19 3.63 -4.54
C LEU A 185 -8.68 3.87 -4.52
N ASP A 186 -8.15 4.34 -3.38
CA ASP A 186 -6.73 4.61 -3.21
C ASP A 186 -6.04 3.38 -2.61
N GLU A 187 -5.20 2.71 -3.39
CA GLU A 187 -4.48 1.47 -3.04
C GLU A 187 -5.39 0.39 -2.42
N PRO A 188 -6.50 -0.02 -3.10
CA PRO A 188 -7.52 -0.87 -2.47
C PRO A 188 -7.03 -2.27 -2.08
N LEU A 189 -5.91 -2.74 -2.62
CA LEU A 189 -5.37 -4.08 -2.38
C LEU A 189 -4.06 -4.08 -1.58
N ALA A 190 -3.53 -2.91 -1.23
CA ALA A 190 -2.26 -2.81 -0.51
C ALA A 190 -2.31 -3.52 0.86
N GLY A 191 -1.28 -4.30 1.18
CA GLY A 191 -1.16 -5.01 2.47
C GLY A 191 -2.13 -6.18 2.66
N LEU A 192 -2.89 -6.58 1.64
CA LEU A 192 -3.80 -7.72 1.70
C LEU A 192 -3.09 -9.02 1.34
N ASP A 193 -3.41 -10.11 2.05
CA ASP A 193 -3.00 -11.44 1.63
C ASP A 193 -3.80 -11.89 0.38
N LYS A 194 -3.35 -12.98 -0.26
CA LYS A 194 -3.95 -13.51 -1.49
C LYS A 194 -5.47 -13.76 -1.37
N ARG A 195 -5.93 -14.26 -0.22
CA ARG A 195 -7.34 -14.54 0.02
C ARG A 195 -8.15 -13.24 0.13
N ALA A 196 -7.67 -12.28 0.91
CA ALA A 196 -8.31 -10.98 1.06
C ALA A 196 -8.31 -10.21 -0.27
N THR A 197 -7.20 -10.24 -1.03
CA THR A 197 -7.13 -9.67 -2.38
C THR A 197 -8.22 -10.22 -3.28
N GLN A 198 -8.40 -11.55 -3.35
CA GLN A 198 -9.45 -12.17 -4.17
C GLN A 198 -10.85 -11.71 -3.79
N VAL A 199 -11.14 -11.60 -2.48
CA VAL A 199 -12.46 -11.19 -2.00
C VAL A 199 -12.72 -9.71 -2.33
N VAL A 200 -11.73 -8.82 -2.10
CA VAL A 200 -11.86 -7.38 -2.42
C VAL A 200 -11.98 -7.17 -3.93
N SER A 201 -11.18 -7.87 -4.75
CA SER A 201 -11.29 -7.80 -6.22
C SER A 201 -12.66 -8.25 -6.71
N ALA A 202 -13.18 -9.38 -6.22
CA ALA A 202 -14.51 -9.85 -6.59
C ALA A 202 -15.62 -8.85 -6.21
N MET A 203 -15.46 -8.14 -5.08
CA MET A 203 -16.39 -7.10 -4.68
C MET A 203 -16.32 -5.87 -5.63
N ILE A 204 -15.13 -5.46 -6.01
CA ILE A 204 -14.91 -4.38 -6.99
C ILE A 204 -15.55 -4.74 -8.33
N ASP A 205 -15.36 -5.97 -8.81
CA ASP A 205 -15.99 -6.48 -10.04
C ASP A 205 -17.51 -6.46 -9.96
N LEU A 206 -18.08 -6.83 -8.80
CA LEU A 206 -19.53 -6.78 -8.58
C LEU A 206 -20.07 -5.37 -8.64
N LEU A 207 -19.39 -4.39 -8.03
CA LEU A 207 -19.79 -2.98 -8.06
C LEU A 207 -19.75 -2.43 -9.49
N ARG A 208 -18.70 -2.75 -10.24
CA ARG A 208 -18.59 -2.40 -11.66
C ARG A 208 -19.73 -3.02 -12.50
N ALA A 209 -20.02 -4.30 -12.30
CA ALA A 209 -21.09 -4.99 -12.99
C ALA A 209 -22.49 -4.40 -12.72
N ASN A 210 -22.67 -3.75 -11.55
CA ASN A 210 -23.88 -3.02 -11.19
C ASN A 210 -23.93 -1.58 -11.76
N GLY A 211 -22.92 -1.17 -12.54
CA GLY A 211 -22.89 0.12 -13.22
C GLY A 211 -22.09 1.21 -12.50
N THR A 212 -21.55 0.95 -11.31
CA THR A 212 -20.67 1.90 -10.61
C THR A 212 -19.38 2.09 -11.40
N ALA A 213 -19.01 3.32 -11.70
CA ALA A 213 -17.72 3.63 -12.30
C ALA A 213 -16.60 3.56 -11.23
N LEU A 214 -15.45 3.04 -11.60
CA LEU A 214 -14.34 2.83 -10.68
C LEU A 214 -13.11 3.62 -11.14
N VAL A 215 -12.53 4.40 -10.22
CA VAL A 215 -11.22 5.05 -10.39
C VAL A 215 -10.27 4.44 -9.37
N VAL A 216 -9.29 3.68 -9.81
CA VAL A 216 -8.34 2.99 -8.96
C VAL A 216 -6.98 3.67 -9.06
N LEU A 217 -6.47 4.13 -7.92
CA LEU A 217 -5.19 4.80 -7.79
C LEU A 217 -4.19 3.79 -7.24
N VAL A 218 -3.07 3.56 -7.95
CA VAL A 218 -2.10 2.51 -7.58
C VAL A 218 -0.66 2.95 -7.83
N ASP A 219 0.26 2.41 -7.04
CA ASP A 219 1.69 2.59 -7.27
C ASP A 219 2.16 1.73 -8.46
N SER A 220 1.57 0.56 -8.64
CA SER A 220 1.83 -0.37 -9.75
C SER A 220 0.53 -0.92 -10.32
N VAL A 221 0.46 -1.06 -11.63
CA VAL A 221 -0.76 -1.51 -12.32
C VAL A 221 -1.13 -2.95 -11.97
N GLY A 222 -0.14 -3.82 -11.81
CA GLY A 222 -0.33 -5.21 -11.35
C GLY A 222 -1.49 -5.92 -12.03
N ILE A 223 -2.42 -6.42 -11.22
CA ILE A 223 -3.61 -7.17 -11.66
C ILE A 223 -4.65 -6.34 -12.43
N TRP A 224 -4.58 -5.01 -12.34
CA TRP A 224 -5.53 -4.10 -12.99
C TRP A 224 -5.27 -3.94 -14.49
N ALA A 225 -4.08 -4.33 -14.98
CA ALA A 225 -3.62 -4.07 -16.34
C ALA A 225 -4.50 -4.69 -17.44
N GLU A 226 -5.09 -5.85 -17.16
CA GLU A 226 -5.89 -6.61 -18.15
C GLU A 226 -7.36 -6.18 -18.16
N ASP A 227 -7.89 -5.71 -17.04
CA ASP A 227 -9.30 -5.41 -16.84
C ASP A 227 -9.65 -3.93 -16.97
N ALA A 228 -8.65 -3.04 -17.00
CA ALA A 228 -8.87 -1.61 -17.11
C ALA A 228 -9.38 -1.21 -18.50
N ASP A 229 -10.41 -0.36 -18.53
CA ASP A 229 -10.89 0.27 -19.77
C ASP A 229 -9.97 1.45 -20.15
N ASP A 230 -9.48 2.18 -19.13
CA ASP A 230 -8.56 3.29 -19.28
C ASP A 230 -7.40 3.16 -18.30
N LEU A 231 -6.19 3.22 -18.88
CA LEU A 231 -4.93 3.18 -18.13
C LEU A 231 -4.22 4.52 -18.26
N TRP A 232 -3.86 5.08 -17.11
CA TRP A 232 -3.18 6.35 -17.03
C TRP A 232 -1.92 6.24 -16.17
N ARG A 233 -0.87 6.96 -16.56
CA ARG A 233 0.33 7.17 -15.75
C ARG A 233 0.38 8.61 -15.27
N LEU A 234 0.42 8.80 -13.96
CA LEU A 234 0.68 10.09 -13.34
C LEU A 234 2.18 10.24 -13.10
N ASN A 235 2.78 11.20 -13.77
CA ASN A 235 4.21 11.48 -13.67
C ASN A 235 4.45 12.98 -13.57
N GLN A 236 5.19 13.41 -12.53
CA GLN A 236 5.51 14.83 -12.30
C GLN A 236 4.29 15.75 -12.38
N GLY A 237 3.16 15.32 -11.81
CA GLY A 237 1.92 16.09 -11.75
C GLY A 237 1.08 16.11 -13.04
N THR A 238 1.51 15.45 -14.12
CA THR A 238 0.75 15.32 -15.39
C THR A 238 0.24 13.91 -15.59
N LEU A 239 -0.92 13.79 -16.25
CA LEU A 239 -1.58 12.51 -16.50
C LEU A 239 -1.44 12.14 -17.98
N HIS A 240 -0.89 10.95 -18.25
CA HIS A 240 -0.67 10.44 -19.62
C HIS A 240 -1.40 9.12 -19.80
N ARG A 241 -2.18 8.99 -20.86
CA ARG A 241 -2.80 7.71 -21.22
C ARG A 241 -1.72 6.75 -21.73
N VAL A 242 -1.73 5.52 -21.25
CA VAL A 242 -0.73 4.50 -21.53
C VAL A 242 -1.39 3.17 -21.85
N SER A 243 -0.66 2.27 -22.52
CA SER A 243 -1.08 0.89 -22.74
C SER A 243 -0.56 -0.02 -21.62
N ALA A 244 -1.24 -1.16 -21.39
CA ALA A 244 -0.77 -2.18 -20.45
C ALA A 244 0.67 -2.65 -20.79
N ALA A 245 1.01 -2.76 -22.08
CA ALA A 245 2.34 -3.16 -22.54
C ALA A 245 3.44 -2.15 -22.15
N GLU A 246 3.16 -0.85 -22.17
CA GLU A 246 4.11 0.18 -21.75
C GLU A 246 4.37 0.17 -20.24
N LEU A 247 3.37 -0.25 -19.46
CA LEU A 247 3.48 -0.34 -18.01
C LEU A 247 4.20 -1.62 -17.56
N LEU A 248 4.05 -2.71 -18.30
CA LEU A 248 4.67 -4.01 -17.97
C LEU A 248 6.12 -4.14 -18.47
N GLN A 249 6.61 -3.27 -19.37
CA GLN A 249 7.95 -3.37 -19.98
C GLN A 249 9.12 -3.00 -19.07
N ARG A 250 8.92 -2.50 -17.86
CA ARG A 250 9.99 -2.11 -16.92
C ARG A 250 10.17 -3.13 -15.81
N THR A 251 10.52 -4.36 -16.13
CA THR A 251 10.95 -5.34 -15.13
C THR A 251 12.45 -5.24 -14.90
N ALA A 252 12.86 -4.88 -13.67
CA ALA A 252 14.23 -5.00 -13.22
C ALA A 252 14.73 -6.44 -13.38
N PRO A 253 16.04 -6.67 -13.62
CA PRO A 253 16.58 -8.01 -13.82
C PRO A 253 16.32 -8.91 -12.60
N SER A 254 15.93 -10.16 -12.86
CA SER A 254 15.64 -11.15 -11.82
C SER A 254 16.93 -11.60 -11.11
N LEU A 255 16.89 -11.66 -9.78
CA LEU A 255 17.98 -12.16 -8.93
C LEU A 255 17.86 -13.65 -8.61
N HIS A 256 16.71 -14.28 -8.85
CA HIS A 256 16.45 -15.65 -8.40
C HIS A 256 17.34 -16.70 -9.09
N HIS A 257 17.96 -16.39 -10.23
CA HIS A 257 18.87 -17.27 -10.94
C HIS A 257 20.34 -17.23 -10.44
N ARG A 258 20.64 -16.41 -9.41
CA ARG A 258 22.00 -16.38 -8.87
C ARG A 258 22.38 -17.73 -8.25
N PRO A 259 23.50 -18.36 -8.69
CA PRO A 259 23.92 -19.62 -8.10
C PRO A 259 24.41 -19.39 -6.66
N VAL A 260 23.94 -20.20 -5.73
CA VAL A 260 24.53 -20.30 -4.39
C VAL A 260 25.42 -21.53 -4.38
N ALA A 261 26.64 -21.39 -3.95
CA ALA A 261 27.58 -22.54 -3.84
C ALA A 261 27.01 -23.61 -2.88
N ILE A 262 27.15 -24.87 -3.23
CA ILE A 262 26.61 -25.99 -2.42
C ILE A 262 27.26 -26.02 -1.03
N ASP A 263 28.51 -25.61 -0.96
CA ASP A 263 29.35 -25.50 0.23
C ASP A 263 29.34 -24.09 0.87
N ALA A 264 28.45 -23.19 0.42
CA ALA A 264 28.33 -21.87 1.02
C ALA A 264 28.04 -21.96 2.52
N GLN A 265 28.68 -21.09 3.28
CA GLN A 265 28.55 -21.04 4.74
C GLN A 265 27.08 -20.88 5.15
N ILE A 266 26.65 -21.66 6.12
CA ILE A 266 25.33 -21.46 6.77
C ILE A 266 25.47 -20.28 7.73
N LEU A 267 24.72 -19.23 7.47
CA LEU A 267 24.69 -18.01 8.29
C LEU A 267 23.59 -18.04 9.34
N LEU A 268 22.50 -18.78 9.07
CA LEU A 268 21.37 -18.93 9.97
C LEU A 268 20.85 -20.36 9.91
N GLU A 269 20.57 -20.93 11.08
CA GLU A 269 19.93 -22.23 11.23
C GLU A 269 18.87 -22.18 12.33
N LEU A 270 17.67 -22.59 12.02
CA LEU A 270 16.59 -22.89 12.96
C LEU A 270 16.31 -24.37 12.91
N ASP A 271 16.36 -25.02 14.07
CA ASP A 271 16.00 -26.42 14.22
C ASP A 271 14.88 -26.57 15.24
N THR A 272 13.73 -27.02 14.75
CA THR A 272 12.51 -27.33 15.52
C THR A 272 12.06 -26.14 16.40
N VAL A 273 12.26 -24.91 15.92
CA VAL A 273 12.00 -23.68 16.70
C VAL A 273 10.51 -23.49 16.93
N GLN A 274 10.17 -23.19 18.20
CA GLN A 274 8.84 -22.76 18.62
C GLN A 274 8.92 -21.36 19.21
N LEU A 275 7.97 -20.48 18.81
CA LEU A 275 7.92 -19.09 19.24
C LEU A 275 6.56 -18.77 19.85
N SER A 276 6.55 -18.03 20.97
CA SER A 276 5.36 -17.51 21.62
C SER A 276 5.61 -16.10 22.13
N TYR A 277 4.59 -15.25 22.09
CA TYR A 277 4.67 -13.95 22.74
C TYR A 277 4.39 -14.07 24.25
N PRO A 278 4.96 -13.21 25.10
CA PRO A 278 4.65 -13.17 26.52
C PRO A 278 3.14 -12.98 26.74
N GLY A 279 2.52 -13.85 27.55
CA GLY A 279 1.08 -13.76 27.85
C GLY A 279 0.13 -14.35 26.80
N SER A 280 0.64 -14.91 25.71
CA SER A 280 -0.20 -15.61 24.71
C SER A 280 -0.67 -16.97 25.23
N SER A 281 -1.90 -17.38 24.87
CA SER A 281 -2.48 -18.68 25.24
C SER A 281 -1.90 -19.88 24.46
N GLY A 282 -1.04 -19.63 23.47
CA GLY A 282 -0.43 -20.67 22.64
C GLY A 282 0.72 -20.13 21.81
N PRO A 283 1.50 -21.02 21.16
CA PRO A 283 2.60 -20.63 20.31
C PRO A 283 2.10 -19.93 19.03
N ALA A 284 2.77 -18.83 18.69
CA ALA A 284 2.54 -18.12 17.43
C ALA A 284 3.08 -18.92 16.23
N VAL A 285 4.17 -19.68 16.45
CA VAL A 285 4.77 -20.52 15.41
C VAL A 285 5.31 -21.81 16.05
N ARG A 286 5.20 -22.94 15.34
CA ARG A 286 5.67 -24.26 15.80
C ARG A 286 6.57 -24.91 14.75
N ASN A 287 7.55 -25.68 15.23
CA ASN A 287 8.39 -26.59 14.43
C ASN A 287 9.03 -25.94 13.18
N VAL A 288 9.53 -24.70 13.32
CA VAL A 288 10.22 -24.04 12.21
C VAL A 288 11.58 -24.64 12.02
N ASN A 289 11.84 -25.15 10.80
CA ASN A 289 13.13 -25.64 10.36
C ASN A 289 13.54 -24.87 9.11
N LEU A 290 14.65 -24.17 9.16
CA LEU A 290 15.22 -23.47 8.00
C LEU A 290 16.72 -23.28 8.15
N GLN A 291 17.41 -23.28 7.03
CA GLN A 291 18.79 -22.82 6.90
C GLN A 291 18.87 -21.73 5.87
N LEU A 292 19.72 -20.74 6.11
CA LEU A 292 20.00 -19.65 5.17
C LEU A 292 21.52 -19.56 4.97
N ARG A 293 21.94 -19.58 3.70
CA ARG A 293 23.34 -19.62 3.30
C ARG A 293 23.84 -18.28 2.80
N ALA A 294 25.12 -18.06 2.86
CA ALA A 294 25.79 -16.92 2.25
C ALA A 294 25.44 -16.83 0.75
N GLY A 295 25.08 -15.63 0.26
CA GLY A 295 24.63 -15.38 -1.10
C GLY A 295 23.19 -15.84 -1.39
N GLU A 296 22.42 -16.29 -0.39
CA GLU A 296 21.03 -16.73 -0.57
C GLU A 296 20.02 -15.64 -0.18
N CYS A 297 18.98 -15.48 -1.02
CA CYS A 297 17.77 -14.76 -0.66
C CYS A 297 16.62 -15.78 -0.47
N LEU A 298 16.07 -15.82 0.75
CA LEU A 298 15.03 -16.74 1.18
C LEU A 298 13.70 -16.01 1.38
N GLY A 299 12.62 -16.49 0.76
CA GLY A 299 11.27 -16.02 1.00
C GLY A 299 10.56 -16.79 2.12
N LEU A 300 9.84 -16.06 2.97
CA LEU A 300 8.90 -16.60 3.95
C LEU A 300 7.48 -16.32 3.48
N ALA A 301 6.74 -17.36 3.11
CA ALA A 301 5.35 -17.25 2.65
C ALA A 301 4.38 -17.79 3.71
N GLY A 302 3.11 -17.39 3.63
CA GLY A 302 2.02 -17.82 4.51
C GLY A 302 0.95 -16.75 4.66
N ALA A 303 -0.23 -17.13 5.11
CA ALA A 303 -1.35 -16.22 5.35
C ALA A 303 -1.01 -15.13 6.40
N ASN A 304 -1.82 -14.08 6.47
CA ASN A 304 -1.70 -13.10 7.55
C ASN A 304 -1.89 -13.79 8.91
N GLY A 305 -1.03 -13.44 9.88
CA GLY A 305 -1.01 -14.08 11.19
C GLY A 305 -0.34 -15.47 11.24
N SER A 306 0.24 -15.97 10.15
CA SER A 306 0.96 -17.28 10.15
C SER A 306 2.28 -17.28 10.92
N GLY A 307 2.77 -16.10 11.30
CA GLY A 307 3.99 -15.95 12.11
C GLY A 307 5.27 -15.58 11.34
N LYS A 308 5.19 -15.12 10.08
CA LYS A 308 6.33 -14.64 9.28
C LYS A 308 7.15 -13.58 10.03
N THR A 309 6.49 -12.49 10.43
CA THR A 309 7.07 -11.42 11.27
C THR A 309 7.66 -11.96 12.57
N THR A 310 7.00 -12.94 13.20
CA THR A 310 7.46 -13.57 14.45
C THR A 310 8.79 -14.30 14.25
N VAL A 311 8.94 -15.01 13.14
CA VAL A 311 10.19 -15.68 12.77
C VAL A 311 11.30 -14.66 12.51
N LEU A 312 11.02 -13.59 11.73
CA LEU A 312 12.01 -12.52 11.47
C LEU A 312 12.45 -11.83 12.77
N LYS A 313 11.51 -11.52 13.68
CA LYS A 313 11.82 -10.94 15.00
C LYS A 313 12.68 -11.89 15.86
N ALA A 314 12.46 -13.20 15.78
CA ALA A 314 13.27 -14.16 16.51
C ALA A 314 14.70 -14.20 15.96
N ILE A 315 14.88 -14.18 14.64
CA ILE A 315 16.21 -14.13 14.00
C ILE A 315 16.93 -12.83 14.38
N ALA A 316 16.21 -11.70 14.44
CA ALA A 316 16.74 -10.41 14.90
C ALA A 316 17.04 -10.35 16.41
N GLY A 317 16.78 -11.42 17.17
CA GLY A 317 17.01 -11.46 18.62
C GLY A 317 15.97 -10.71 19.46
N LEU A 318 14.91 -10.21 18.84
CA LEU A 318 13.83 -9.48 19.54
C LEU A 318 12.84 -10.42 20.25
N LEU A 319 12.85 -11.70 19.89
CA LEU A 319 12.03 -12.75 20.50
C LEU A 319 12.90 -14.00 20.72
N LYS A 320 12.85 -14.57 21.93
CA LYS A 320 13.60 -15.79 22.23
C LYS A 320 12.76 -17.02 21.90
N PRO A 321 13.36 -18.09 21.33
CA PRO A 321 12.68 -19.37 21.17
C PRO A 321 12.24 -19.96 22.51
N ASN A 322 11.02 -20.53 22.54
CA ASN A 322 10.52 -21.29 23.67
C ASN A 322 11.01 -22.75 23.65
N ALA A 323 11.26 -23.26 22.44
CA ALA A 323 11.85 -24.59 22.21
C ALA A 323 12.61 -24.59 20.88
N GLY A 324 13.48 -25.59 20.69
CA GLY A 324 14.37 -25.70 19.53
C GLY A 324 15.60 -24.84 19.65
N THR A 325 16.41 -24.79 18.59
CA THR A 325 17.65 -24.01 18.56
C THR A 325 17.63 -23.02 17.40
N LEU A 326 18.14 -21.81 17.67
CA LEU A 326 18.40 -20.79 16.69
C LEU A 326 19.88 -20.43 16.74
N THR A 327 20.59 -20.69 15.66
CA THR A 327 22.00 -20.36 15.51
C THR A 327 22.20 -19.32 14.45
N LEU A 328 22.92 -18.26 14.80
CA LEU A 328 23.20 -17.12 13.90
C LEU A 328 24.72 -16.94 13.82
N SER A 329 25.25 -16.89 12.60
CA SER A 329 26.66 -16.59 12.34
C SER A 329 26.74 -15.20 11.72
N GLY A 330 27.00 -14.19 12.55
CA GLY A 330 27.09 -12.78 12.14
C GLY A 330 25.96 -11.91 12.65
N GLU A 331 26.02 -10.62 12.32
CA GLU A 331 25.02 -9.63 12.72
C GLU A 331 23.82 -9.63 11.77
N SER A 332 22.63 -9.50 12.34
CA SER A 332 21.39 -9.36 11.58
C SER A 332 20.81 -7.96 11.74
N GLY A 333 20.23 -7.43 10.65
CA GLY A 333 19.47 -6.17 10.67
C GLY A 333 18.05 -6.42 10.19
N LEU A 334 17.06 -5.84 10.84
CA LEU A 334 15.64 -6.04 10.55
C LEU A 334 14.99 -4.74 10.11
N LEU A 335 14.39 -4.75 8.92
CA LEU A 335 13.42 -3.76 8.49
C LEU A 335 12.02 -4.24 8.91
N LEU A 336 11.35 -3.49 9.79
CA LEU A 336 9.98 -3.78 10.24
C LEU A 336 8.95 -3.44 9.16
N GLN A 337 7.79 -4.09 9.18
CA GLN A 337 6.67 -3.81 8.30
C GLN A 337 6.25 -2.33 8.38
N ASN A 338 6.02 -1.82 9.58
CA ASN A 338 5.71 -0.40 9.76
C ASN A 338 7.00 0.40 9.97
N SER A 339 7.42 1.18 8.98
CA SER A 339 8.61 2.04 9.07
C SER A 339 8.50 3.11 10.15
N SER A 340 7.28 3.55 10.53
CA SER A 340 7.08 4.53 11.59
C SER A 340 7.53 4.02 12.97
N ASP A 341 7.56 2.69 13.19
CA ASP A 341 8.02 2.11 14.45
C ASP A 341 9.57 2.17 14.62
N GLN A 342 10.28 2.54 13.54
CA GLN A 342 11.74 2.62 13.51
C GLN A 342 12.28 4.05 13.43
N LEU A 343 11.44 5.05 13.14
CA LEU A 343 11.85 6.43 12.86
C LEU A 343 11.41 7.38 13.99
N PHE A 344 12.37 8.11 14.57
CA PHE A 344 12.11 8.99 15.72
C PHE A 344 12.97 10.27 15.76
N GLU A 345 13.97 10.40 14.88
CA GLU A 345 14.84 11.57 14.82
C GLU A 345 14.24 12.68 13.94
N ARG A 346 14.74 13.90 14.12
CA ARG A 346 14.21 15.11 13.48
C ARG A 346 14.65 15.32 12.03
N THR A 347 15.67 14.61 11.57
CA THR A 347 16.13 14.66 10.18
C THR A 347 16.60 13.30 9.73
N VAL A 348 16.49 13.01 8.42
CA VAL A 348 16.99 11.78 7.80
C VAL A 348 18.47 11.53 8.14
N LEU A 349 19.31 12.56 8.04
CA LEU A 349 20.72 12.45 8.37
C LEU A 349 20.95 11.98 9.81
N ARG A 350 20.18 12.52 10.77
CA ARG A 350 20.29 12.14 12.19
C ARG A 350 19.75 10.74 12.41
N GLU A 351 18.66 10.39 11.76
CA GLU A 351 18.03 9.07 11.82
C GLU A 351 19.03 7.98 11.41
N VAL A 352 19.60 8.11 10.21
CA VAL A 352 20.59 7.15 9.70
C VAL A 352 21.89 7.13 10.52
N SER A 353 22.25 8.25 11.16
CA SER A 353 23.42 8.36 12.05
C SER A 353 23.17 7.84 13.46
N PHE A 354 21.93 7.49 13.81
CA PHE A 354 21.57 7.12 15.18
C PHE A 354 22.29 5.84 15.62
N GLY A 355 22.71 5.81 16.88
CA GLY A 355 23.46 4.67 17.43
C GLY A 355 24.92 4.57 17.00
N ILE A 356 25.38 5.32 15.99
CA ILE A 356 26.77 5.30 15.54
C ILE A 356 27.60 6.26 16.40
N PRO A 357 28.70 5.81 17.04
CA PRO A 357 29.55 6.67 17.84
C PRO A 357 30.11 7.84 17.02
N LYS A 358 30.16 9.05 17.61
CA LYS A 358 30.56 10.29 16.91
C LYS A 358 31.95 10.26 16.26
N LYS A 359 32.84 9.40 16.75
CA LYS A 359 34.21 9.24 16.25
C LYS A 359 34.42 7.94 15.45
N SER A 360 33.37 7.23 15.08
CA SER A 360 33.45 6.01 14.30
C SER A 360 33.47 6.31 12.81
N SER A 361 34.28 5.57 12.04
CA SER A 361 34.26 5.57 10.57
C SER A 361 32.90 5.21 9.97
N GLY A 362 32.02 4.57 10.75
CA GLY A 362 30.63 4.32 10.33
C GLY A 362 29.85 5.59 9.97
N ARG A 363 30.18 6.74 10.55
CA ARG A 363 29.55 8.01 10.20
C ARG A 363 29.95 8.54 8.81
N ASP A 364 31.15 8.20 8.37
CA ASP A 364 31.64 8.63 7.06
C ASP A 364 30.87 7.91 5.93
N ARG A 365 30.16 6.82 6.23
CA ARG A 365 29.35 6.06 5.30
C ARG A 365 27.92 6.56 5.15
N VAL A 366 27.46 7.45 6.05
CA VAL A 366 26.07 7.96 5.96
C VAL A 366 25.78 8.61 4.60
N PRO A 367 26.64 9.47 4.05
CA PRO A 367 26.42 10.01 2.69
C PRO A 367 26.34 8.93 1.61
N GLU A 368 27.17 7.87 1.70
CA GLU A 368 27.18 6.77 0.74
C GLU A 368 25.87 5.97 0.79
N VAL A 369 25.36 5.66 2.00
CA VAL A 369 24.09 4.97 2.17
C VAL A 369 22.92 5.82 1.68
N LEU A 370 22.93 7.13 1.96
CA LEU A 370 21.91 8.04 1.44
C LEU A 370 21.95 8.12 -0.09
N ALA A 371 23.14 8.19 -0.70
CA ALA A 371 23.32 8.19 -2.16
C ALA A 371 22.85 6.88 -2.78
N GLN A 372 23.19 5.74 -2.18
CA GLN A 372 22.76 4.42 -2.65
C GLN A 372 21.23 4.30 -2.70
N LEU A 373 20.52 4.97 -1.80
CA LEU A 373 19.06 4.92 -1.69
C LEU A 373 18.36 6.14 -2.34
N GLY A 374 19.10 7.06 -2.96
CA GLY A 374 18.54 8.27 -3.59
C GLY A 374 17.95 9.27 -2.58
N LEU A 375 18.47 9.29 -1.34
CA LEU A 375 17.93 10.09 -0.22
C LEU A 375 18.74 11.36 0.08
N GLU A 376 19.75 11.71 -0.73
CA GLU A 376 20.67 12.84 -0.46
C GLU A 376 19.93 14.17 -0.32
N SER A 377 18.95 14.42 -1.22
CA SER A 377 18.16 15.66 -1.19
C SER A 377 17.28 15.79 0.05
N TYR A 378 16.97 14.68 0.71
CA TYR A 378 16.14 14.64 1.91
C TYR A 378 16.93 14.64 3.21
N ALA A 379 18.26 14.73 3.18
CA ALA A 379 19.12 14.58 4.37
C ALA A 379 18.73 15.49 5.56
N GLN A 380 18.23 16.69 5.30
CA GLN A 380 17.81 17.68 6.33
C GLN A 380 16.29 17.69 6.57
N THR A 381 15.52 16.89 5.84
CA THR A 381 14.06 16.83 5.95
C THR A 381 13.66 15.93 7.13
N HIS A 382 12.53 16.25 7.76
CA HIS A 382 11.96 15.39 8.80
C HIS A 382 11.41 14.10 8.16
N PRO A 383 11.69 12.89 8.71
CA PRO A 383 11.25 11.63 8.10
C PRO A 383 9.75 11.55 7.81
N TYR A 384 8.93 12.15 8.66
CA TYR A 384 7.46 12.14 8.48
C TYR A 384 6.93 13.14 7.44
N GLU A 385 7.77 14.05 6.94
CA GLU A 385 7.44 14.96 5.83
C GLU A 385 7.72 14.31 4.46
N LEU A 386 8.39 13.16 4.45
CA LEU A 386 8.74 12.45 3.24
C LEU A 386 7.54 11.70 2.64
N PRO A 387 7.52 11.53 1.31
CA PRO A 387 6.66 10.53 0.66
C PRO A 387 6.85 9.15 1.28
N ALA A 388 5.82 8.31 1.26
CA ALA A 388 5.83 7.00 1.91
C ALA A 388 6.99 6.10 1.43
N SER A 389 7.27 6.10 0.11
CA SER A 389 8.38 5.34 -0.48
C SER A 389 9.74 5.82 0.05
N ALA A 390 10.00 7.14 0.04
CA ALA A 390 11.24 7.69 0.57
C ALA A 390 11.40 7.41 2.08
N ARG A 391 10.32 7.51 2.86
CA ARG A 391 10.31 7.18 4.29
C ARG A 391 10.64 5.70 4.52
N ARG A 392 10.13 4.80 3.68
CA ARG A 392 10.46 3.37 3.72
C ARG A 392 11.95 3.13 3.47
N LEU A 393 12.52 3.83 2.49
CA LEU A 393 13.96 3.76 2.20
C LEU A 393 14.81 4.36 3.33
N VAL A 394 14.34 5.40 4.04
CA VAL A 394 15.03 5.91 5.25
C VAL A 394 15.09 4.82 6.34
N ALA A 395 13.99 4.11 6.61
CA ALA A 395 14.01 3.00 7.55
C ALA A 395 14.98 1.88 7.10
N LEU A 396 15.07 1.58 5.81
CA LEU A 396 16.06 0.66 5.27
C LEU A 396 17.49 1.18 5.47
N ALA A 397 17.72 2.49 5.28
CA ALA A 397 19.03 3.11 5.49
C ALA A 397 19.55 2.93 6.93
N THR A 398 18.66 3.03 7.94
CA THR A 398 19.02 2.83 9.36
C THR A 398 19.49 1.41 9.65
N VAL A 399 19.06 0.43 8.85
CA VAL A 399 19.51 -0.95 8.95
C VAL A 399 20.83 -1.15 8.19
N LEU A 400 20.93 -0.64 6.97
CA LEU A 400 22.08 -0.85 6.07
C LEU A 400 23.36 -0.19 6.56
N ILE A 401 23.27 0.91 7.31
CA ILE A 401 24.43 1.62 7.85
C ILE A 401 25.28 0.73 8.78
N HIS A 402 24.68 -0.28 9.37
CA HIS A 402 25.34 -1.27 10.24
C HIS A 402 25.96 -2.45 9.48
N GLU A 403 25.85 -2.51 8.15
CA GLU A 403 26.35 -3.61 7.29
C GLU A 403 25.98 -5.01 7.77
N PRO A 404 24.71 -5.29 8.01
CA PRO A 404 24.33 -6.60 8.53
C PRO A 404 24.75 -7.70 7.55
N GLN A 405 25.25 -8.80 8.10
CA GLN A 405 25.56 -10.00 7.31
C GLN A 405 24.27 -10.72 6.90
N ILE A 406 23.23 -10.60 7.70
CA ILE A 406 21.89 -11.12 7.39
C ILE A 406 20.91 -9.96 7.41
N LEU A 407 20.35 -9.65 6.24
CA LEU A 407 19.30 -8.63 6.10
C LEU A 407 17.93 -9.29 6.18
N LEU A 408 17.13 -8.86 7.15
CA LEU A 408 15.76 -9.33 7.41
C LEU A 408 14.78 -8.25 6.96
N LEU A 409 13.82 -8.62 6.11
CA LEU A 409 12.90 -7.68 5.48
C LEU A 409 11.45 -8.14 5.71
N ASP A 410 10.70 -7.39 6.50
CA ASP A 410 9.28 -7.67 6.75
C ASP A 410 8.41 -6.75 5.89
N GLU A 411 7.71 -7.33 4.91
CA GLU A 411 6.90 -6.64 3.88
C GLU A 411 7.64 -5.45 3.23
N PRO A 412 8.86 -5.65 2.69
CA PRO A 412 9.72 -4.53 2.29
C PRO A 412 9.18 -3.72 1.11
N THR A 413 8.32 -4.29 0.28
CA THR A 413 7.69 -3.62 -0.87
C THR A 413 6.51 -2.73 -0.48
N GLU A 414 5.97 -2.89 0.74
CA GLU A 414 4.87 -2.04 1.21
C GLU A 414 5.29 -0.57 1.22
N ALA A 415 4.46 0.26 0.63
CA ALA A 415 4.67 1.70 0.45
C ALA A 415 5.85 2.10 -0.46
N LEU A 416 6.53 1.15 -1.14
CA LEU A 416 7.48 1.46 -2.19
C LEU A 416 6.76 1.68 -3.53
N ASP A 417 7.22 2.69 -4.25
CA ASP A 417 6.91 2.86 -5.66
C ASP A 417 7.88 2.04 -6.54
N GLU A 418 7.68 2.04 -7.84
CA GLU A 418 8.51 1.30 -8.80
C GLU A 418 10.00 1.64 -8.68
N ALA A 419 10.33 2.92 -8.44
CA ALA A 419 11.71 3.37 -8.26
C ALA A 419 12.30 2.86 -6.93
N GLY A 420 11.54 2.95 -5.84
CA GLY A 420 11.93 2.42 -4.53
C GLY A 420 12.11 0.90 -4.54
N GLU A 421 11.25 0.18 -5.28
CA GLU A 421 11.38 -1.28 -5.45
C GLU A 421 12.66 -1.65 -6.22
N ALA A 422 13.01 -0.89 -7.27
CA ALA A 422 14.27 -1.09 -7.99
C ALA A 422 15.48 -0.88 -7.08
N VAL A 423 15.47 0.19 -6.26
CA VAL A 423 16.51 0.46 -5.26
C VAL A 423 16.60 -0.68 -4.23
N LEU A 424 15.47 -1.17 -3.72
CA LEU A 424 15.45 -2.32 -2.80
C LEU A 424 16.07 -3.57 -3.44
N GLN A 425 15.80 -3.84 -4.71
CA GLN A 425 16.36 -4.97 -5.43
C GLN A 425 17.88 -4.84 -5.58
N GLU A 426 18.40 -3.63 -5.87
CA GLU A 426 19.82 -3.35 -5.90
C GLU A 426 20.49 -3.55 -4.53
N VAL A 427 19.83 -3.14 -3.46
CA VAL A 427 20.28 -3.39 -2.07
C VAL A 427 20.39 -4.88 -1.78
N ILE A 428 19.34 -5.65 -2.11
CA ILE A 428 19.36 -7.12 -1.95
C ILE A 428 20.55 -7.70 -2.73
N ALA A 429 20.73 -7.31 -4.01
CA ALA A 429 21.86 -7.75 -4.83
C ALA A 429 23.21 -7.46 -4.15
N SER A 430 23.39 -6.23 -3.68
CA SER A 430 24.61 -5.78 -3.00
C SER A 430 24.92 -6.59 -1.73
N VAL A 431 23.90 -6.92 -0.92
CA VAL A 431 24.08 -7.77 0.28
C VAL A 431 24.54 -9.17 -0.11
N LEU A 432 23.91 -9.77 -1.13
CA LEU A 432 24.28 -11.11 -1.61
C LEU A 432 25.70 -11.14 -2.22
N ASP A 433 26.09 -10.08 -2.97
CA ASP A 433 27.42 -9.97 -3.58
C ASP A 433 28.55 -9.88 -2.56
N ARG A 434 28.28 -9.31 -1.38
CA ARG A 434 29.25 -9.27 -0.26
C ARG A 434 29.31 -10.57 0.53
N GLY A 435 28.59 -11.62 0.08
CA GLY A 435 28.49 -12.90 0.80
C GLY A 435 27.55 -12.85 2.00
N GLY A 436 26.73 -11.85 2.12
CA GLY A 436 25.63 -11.80 3.08
C GLY A 436 24.46 -12.66 2.63
N ALA A 437 23.39 -12.66 3.41
CA ALA A 437 22.14 -13.36 3.10
C ALA A 437 20.92 -12.48 3.38
N VAL A 438 19.80 -12.78 2.72
CA VAL A 438 18.56 -12.06 2.91
C VAL A 438 17.44 -13.04 3.24
N ALA A 439 16.64 -12.74 4.26
CA ALA A 439 15.36 -13.41 4.49
C ALA A 439 14.25 -12.36 4.44
N LEU A 440 13.23 -12.59 3.62
CA LEU A 440 12.14 -11.63 3.45
C LEU A 440 10.75 -12.29 3.54
N SER A 441 9.80 -11.54 4.04
CA SER A 441 8.37 -11.85 3.91
C SER A 441 7.72 -10.78 3.03
N THR A 442 6.87 -11.20 2.10
CA THR A 442 6.04 -10.27 1.32
C THR A 442 4.82 -10.99 0.76
N HIS A 443 3.75 -10.22 0.55
CA HIS A 443 2.56 -10.66 -0.18
C HIS A 443 2.66 -10.41 -1.69
N ASP A 444 3.65 -9.65 -2.13
CA ASP A 444 3.98 -9.46 -3.55
C ASP A 444 4.68 -10.72 -4.10
N GLU A 445 3.87 -11.63 -4.68
CA GLU A 445 4.38 -12.85 -5.31
C GLU A 445 5.34 -12.53 -6.48
N THR A 446 5.13 -11.42 -7.19
CA THR A 446 5.94 -11.01 -8.33
C THR A 446 7.34 -10.60 -7.87
N PHE A 447 7.41 -9.76 -6.84
CA PHE A 447 8.68 -9.37 -6.22
C PHE A 447 9.37 -10.57 -5.58
N MET A 448 8.62 -11.39 -4.79
CA MET A 448 9.13 -12.61 -4.18
C MET A 448 9.83 -13.49 -5.23
N ASN A 449 9.16 -13.79 -6.34
CA ASN A 449 9.69 -14.63 -7.41
C ASN A 449 10.90 -14.02 -8.14
N ARG A 450 11.02 -12.70 -8.17
CA ARG A 450 12.17 -12.01 -8.78
C ARG A 450 13.43 -12.07 -7.92
N VAL A 451 13.29 -11.99 -6.60
CA VAL A 451 14.45 -11.82 -5.72
C VAL A 451 14.82 -13.07 -4.95
N THR A 452 13.87 -14.01 -4.70
CA THR A 452 14.13 -15.20 -3.87
C THR A 452 14.50 -16.41 -4.72
N ARG A 453 15.41 -17.22 -4.20
CA ARG A 453 15.74 -18.53 -4.78
C ARG A 453 14.82 -19.63 -4.28
N ARG A 454 14.41 -19.53 -3.04
CA ARG A 454 13.62 -20.54 -2.32
C ARG A 454 12.60 -19.86 -1.43
N VAL A 455 11.44 -20.45 -1.34
CA VAL A 455 10.35 -19.98 -0.47
C VAL A 455 9.99 -21.08 0.52
N ILE A 456 9.84 -20.72 1.79
CA ILE A 456 9.39 -21.62 2.86
C ILE A 456 8.03 -21.17 3.35
N GLN A 457 7.11 -22.12 3.49
CA GLN A 457 5.77 -21.88 4.05
C GLN A 457 5.84 -21.85 5.58
N ILE A 458 5.31 -20.79 6.20
CA ILE A 458 5.16 -20.63 7.64
C ILE A 458 3.71 -20.86 8.03
N GLY A 459 3.46 -21.65 9.10
CA GLY A 459 2.12 -21.86 9.66
C GLY A 459 1.31 -23.01 9.05
N GLN A 460 1.90 -23.86 8.22
CA GLN A 460 1.31 -25.15 7.83
C GLN A 460 1.78 -26.24 8.79
N SER A 461 0.98 -26.58 9.79
CA SER A 461 1.11 -27.81 10.59
C SER A 461 -0.28 -28.21 11.10
#